data_7c3545a8c93a97e7d903bb7cf9c7661c
#
_entry.id   7c3545a8c93a97e7d903bb7cf9c7661c
#
_cell.length_a   1.000
_cell.length_b   1.000
_cell.length_c   1.000
_cell.angle_alpha   90.00
_cell.angle_beta   90.00
_cell.angle_gamma   90.00
#
_symmetry.space_group_name_H-M   'P 1'
#
loop_
_entity.id
_entity.type
_entity.pdbx_description
1 polymer ?
#
loop_
_entity_poly.entity_id
_entity_poly.type
_entity_poly.pdbx_seq_one_letter_code
_entity_poly.pdbx_strand_id
1 'polypeptide(L)' 'MLVLDRFEEGFAVCEYNCEYICVPTSMLSPDVKEGDGLRLNGDIYEIDVEMTNIKREKNSYLLDSLWE' A
#
# COMPACT_ATOMS: atom_id res chain seq x y z
N MET A 1 -8.01 3.35 -4.73
CA MET A 1 -6.60 3.25 -4.34
C MET A 1 -6.26 1.80 -4.02
N LEU A 2 -5.17 1.32 -4.54
CA LEU A 2 -4.69 -0.04 -4.28
C LEU A 2 -3.73 -0.01 -3.09
N VAL A 3 -4.02 -0.79 -2.06
CA VAL A 3 -3.21 -0.83 -0.84
C VAL A 3 -2.78 -2.27 -0.58
N LEU A 4 -1.49 -2.44 -0.29
CA LEU A 4 -0.96 -3.75 0.08
C LEU A 4 -1.38 -4.08 1.51
N ASP A 5 -2.22 -5.09 1.65
CA ASP A 5 -2.73 -5.50 2.96
C ASP A 5 -1.73 -6.40 3.68
N ARG A 6 -1.31 -7.46 3.02
CA ARG A 6 -0.37 -8.41 3.60
C ARG A 6 0.30 -9.26 2.52
N PHE A 7 1.38 -9.92 2.91
CA PHE A 7 2.02 -10.93 2.07
C PHE A 7 1.52 -12.31 2.45
N GLU A 8 1.26 -13.11 1.43
CA GLU A 8 0.99 -14.53 1.56
C GLU A 8 2.08 -15.29 0.81
N GLU A 9 2.08 -16.61 0.89
CA GLU A 9 3.09 -17.42 0.24
C GLU A 9 3.04 -17.25 -1.28
N GLY A 10 4.03 -16.55 -1.83
CA GLY A 10 4.18 -16.35 -3.26
C GLY A 10 3.38 -15.21 -3.88
N PHE A 11 2.54 -14.51 -3.09
CA PHE A 11 1.78 -13.38 -3.59
C PHE A 11 1.44 -12.39 -2.49
N ALA A 12 0.98 -11.22 -2.89
CA ALA A 12 0.54 -10.18 -1.98
C ALA A 12 -0.97 -10.01 -2.09
N VAL A 13 -1.63 -9.87 -0.95
CA VAL A 13 -3.06 -9.56 -0.90
C VAL A 13 -3.20 -8.05 -0.84
N CYS A 14 -3.89 -7.50 -1.82
CA CYS A 14 -4.10 -6.05 -1.93
C CYS A 14 -5.58 -5.75 -1.89
N GLU A 15 -5.91 -4.58 -1.37
CA GLU A 15 -7.29 -4.11 -1.29
C GLU A 15 -7.50 -2.98 -2.29
N TYR A 16 -8.57 -3.09 -3.06
CA TYR A 16 -8.98 -2.07 -4.01
C TYR A 16 -10.50 -1.97 -4.02
N ASN A 17 -11.04 -0.80 -3.68
CA ASN A 17 -12.48 -0.53 -3.64
C ASN A 17 -13.24 -1.58 -2.82
N CYS A 18 -12.74 -1.89 -1.63
CA CYS A 18 -13.33 -2.87 -0.71
C CYS A 18 -13.27 -4.31 -1.21
N GLU A 19 -12.49 -4.57 -2.25
CA GLU A 19 -12.28 -5.92 -2.75
C GLU A 19 -10.81 -6.31 -2.57
N TYR A 20 -10.56 -7.60 -2.33
CA TYR A 20 -9.20 -8.11 -2.22
C TYR A 20 -8.77 -8.74 -3.53
N ILE A 21 -7.57 -8.43 -3.96
CA ILE A 21 -6.96 -9.05 -5.14
C ILE A 21 -5.60 -9.61 -4.74
N CYS A 22 -5.19 -10.67 -5.42
CA CYS A 22 -3.89 -11.30 -5.20
C CYS A 22 -2.95 -10.91 -6.33
N VAL A 23 -1.77 -10.41 -5.96
CA VAL A 23 -0.76 -9.98 -6.93
C VAL A 23 0.48 -10.82 -6.70
N PRO A 24 1.00 -11.51 -7.72
CA PRO A 24 2.25 -12.26 -7.57
C PRO A 24 3.37 -11.35 -7.10
N THR A 25 4.18 -11.81 -6.15
CA THR A 25 5.28 -11.00 -5.62
C THR A 25 6.30 -10.64 -6.70
N SER A 26 6.41 -11.43 -7.76
CA SER A 26 7.27 -11.12 -8.90
C SER A 26 6.84 -9.86 -9.65
N MET A 27 5.61 -9.42 -9.47
CA MET A 27 5.10 -8.19 -10.10
C MET A 27 5.14 -7.00 -9.16
N LEU A 28 5.75 -7.13 -8.00
CA LEU A 28 5.89 -6.05 -7.04
C LEU A 28 7.30 -5.51 -7.03
N SER A 29 7.42 -4.19 -6.84
CA SER A 29 8.71 -3.57 -6.57
C SER A 29 9.26 -4.10 -5.24
N PRO A 30 10.58 -4.32 -5.12
CA PRO A 30 11.16 -4.83 -3.88
C PRO A 30 11.01 -3.88 -2.68
N ASP A 31 10.70 -2.62 -2.93
CA ASP A 31 10.54 -1.61 -1.87
C ASP A 31 9.17 -1.63 -1.21
N VAL A 32 8.23 -2.38 -1.75
CA VAL A 32 6.85 -2.40 -1.29
C VAL A 32 6.71 -3.09 0.06
N LYS A 33 5.96 -2.49 0.97
CA LYS A 33 5.72 -3.04 2.31
C LYS A 33 4.24 -3.06 2.61
N GLU A 34 3.85 -3.82 3.60
CA GLU A 34 2.47 -3.85 4.08
C GLU A 34 2.01 -2.45 4.48
N GLY A 35 0.82 -2.10 4.03
CA GLY A 35 0.24 -0.79 4.29
C GLY A 35 0.55 0.27 3.26
N ASP A 36 1.43 -0.01 2.31
CA ASP A 36 1.77 0.97 1.27
C ASP A 36 0.69 1.05 0.20
N GLY A 37 0.45 2.27 -0.28
CA GLY A 37 -0.34 2.49 -1.48
C GLY A 37 0.46 2.08 -2.70
N LEU A 38 -0.19 1.45 -3.66
CA LEU A 38 0.47 0.93 -4.85
C LEU A 38 -0.10 1.57 -6.11
N ARG A 39 0.75 1.65 -7.14
CA ARG A 39 0.33 2.04 -8.46
C ARG A 39 0.95 1.10 -9.49
N LEU A 40 0.27 0.92 -10.60
CA LEU A 40 0.78 0.08 -11.68
C LEU A 40 1.64 0.92 -12.61
N ASN A 41 2.88 0.48 -12.82
CA ASN A 41 3.80 1.11 -13.76
C ASN A 41 4.26 0.04 -14.74
N GLY A 42 3.66 0.02 -15.94
CA GLY A 42 3.88 -1.06 -16.89
C GLY A 42 3.32 -2.36 -16.34
N ASP A 43 4.20 -3.34 -16.12
CA ASP A 43 3.82 -4.65 -15.59
C ASP A 43 4.16 -4.80 -14.10
N ILE A 44 4.66 -3.74 -13.47
CA ILE A 44 5.15 -3.80 -12.09
C ILE A 44 4.30 -2.87 -11.21
N TYR A 45 3.91 -3.37 -10.05
CA TYR A 45 3.29 -2.55 -9.01
C TYR A 45 4.38 -1.94 -8.16
N GLU A 46 4.36 -0.64 -8.02
CA GLU A 46 5.35 0.08 -7.21
C GLU A 46 4.67 0.94 -6.15
N ILE A 47 5.44 1.43 -5.20
CA ILE A 47 4.91 2.30 -4.16
C ILE A 47 4.40 3.59 -4.78
N ASP A 48 3.17 3.94 -4.46
CA ASP A 48 2.65 5.27 -4.75
C ASP A 48 3.07 6.17 -3.58
N VAL A 49 4.19 6.82 -3.72
CA VAL A 49 4.80 7.63 -2.66
C VAL A 49 3.85 8.73 -2.21
N GLU A 50 3.19 9.36 -3.15
CA GLU A 50 2.25 10.44 -2.85
C GLU A 50 1.09 9.96 -1.98
N MET A 51 0.47 8.84 -2.35
CA MET A 51 -0.65 8.29 -1.58
C MET A 51 -0.20 7.79 -0.22
N THR A 52 0.96 7.16 -0.16
CA THR A 52 1.51 6.67 1.10
C THR A 52 1.81 7.82 2.05
N ASN A 53 2.38 8.91 1.54
CA ASN A 53 2.67 10.09 2.35
C ASN A 53 1.40 10.76 2.86
N ILE A 54 0.38 10.88 2.04
CA ILE A 54 -0.91 11.44 2.46
C ILE A 54 -1.48 10.63 3.62
N LYS A 55 -1.44 9.31 3.51
CA LYS A 55 -1.94 8.42 4.55
C LYS A 55 -1.16 8.59 5.85
N ARG A 56 0.17 8.68 5.76
CA ARG A 56 1.03 8.89 6.92
C ARG A 56 0.79 10.25 7.57
N GLU A 57 0.63 11.30 6.79
CA GLU A 57 0.33 12.62 7.29
C GLU A 57 -0.97 12.66 8.06
N LYS A 58 -2.01 12.01 7.54
CA LYS A 58 -3.28 11.92 8.25
C LYS A 58 -3.13 11.22 9.59
N ASN A 59 -2.38 10.13 9.61
CA ASN A 59 -2.16 9.41 10.86
C ASN A 59 -1.38 10.25 11.86
N SER A 60 -0.35 10.96 11.41
CA SER A 60 0.42 11.86 12.25
C SER A 60 -0.44 12.98 12.80
N TYR A 61 -1.27 13.56 11.96
CA TYR A 61 -2.18 14.62 12.37
C TYR A 61 -3.13 14.17 13.49
N LEU A 62 -3.69 12.99 13.33
CA LEU A 62 -4.60 12.43 14.33
C LEU A 62 -3.89 12.18 15.65
N LEU A 63 -2.65 11.69 15.59
CA LEU A 63 -1.86 11.47 16.80
C LEU A 63 -1.54 12.79 17.49
N ASP A 64 -1.16 13.79 16.73
CA ASP A 64 -0.87 15.12 17.29
C ASP A 64 -2.10 15.69 17.98
N SER A 65 -3.28 15.53 17.38
CA SER A 65 -4.52 15.98 17.97
C SER A 65 -4.82 15.28 19.29
N LEU A 66 -4.48 14.02 19.38
CA LEU A 66 -4.70 13.26 20.63
C LEU A 66 -3.74 13.66 21.73
N TRP A 67 -2.54 14.10 21.37
CA TRP A 67 -1.53 14.52 22.34
C TRP A 67 -1.78 15.93 22.89
N GLU A 68 -2.52 16.73 22.18
CA GLU A 68 -2.87 18.06 22.62
C GLU A 68 -4.16 18.06 23.44
#